data_51a299d51acf7a13de4f510bf56a6ace
#
_entry.id   51a299d51acf7a13de4f510bf56a6ace
#
_cell.length_a   1.000
_cell.length_b   1.000
_cell.length_c   1.000
_cell.angle_alpha   90.00
_cell.angle_beta   90.00
_cell.angle_gamma   90.00
#
_symmetry.space_group_name_H-M   'P 1'
#
loop_
_entity.id
_entity.type
_entity.pdbx_description
1 polymer ?
#
loop_
_entity_poly.entity_id
_entity_poly.type
_entity_poly.pdbx_seq_one_letter_code
_entity_poly.pdbx_strand_id
1 'polypeptide(L)'
;WVYDPATSHVSRKTILKKPVFWGIWIAFYINITCGLALISQEKDILHDVLRAFPQYANLSPAKFAAAISGIIGLVLAVDSVFNTAGRVGFSTLSDHLKRRETVYQVIFIMSIAVCLLQIFTNSIGNALLWAVLAMLFLVNAGYGGGFSTLPVLLDQHFGTKTVSTTHGLTLSAWAFAGLSGNQLASFVVAHAPDQAHRYAALIPVLTGLFVVALISISLVKYLGDRN
;
A
#
# COMPACT_ATOMS: atom_id res chain seq x y z
N TRP A 1 -24.25 -7.83 23.98
CA TRP A 1 -23.28 -6.92 24.61
C TRP A 1 -23.33 -5.60 23.87
N VAL A 2 -24.08 -4.62 24.43
CA VAL A 2 -24.09 -3.27 23.85
C VAL A 2 -22.78 -2.63 24.29
N TYR A 3 -21.87 -2.47 23.35
CA TYR A 3 -20.62 -1.75 23.59
C TYR A 3 -20.95 -0.26 23.74
N ASP A 4 -20.80 0.27 24.96
CA ASP A 4 -20.87 1.71 25.19
C ASP A 4 -19.45 2.29 25.10
N PRO A 5 -19.11 2.97 24.00
CA PRO A 5 -17.78 3.54 23.81
C PRO A 5 -17.42 4.62 24.84
N ALA A 6 -18.41 5.18 25.54
CA ALA A 6 -18.19 6.23 26.52
C ALA A 6 -17.66 5.73 27.88
N THR A 7 -17.85 4.46 28.22
CA THR A 7 -17.64 3.98 29.60
C THR A 7 -16.61 2.86 29.76
N SER A 8 -16.19 2.16 28.71
CA SER A 8 -15.33 0.98 28.86
C SER A 8 -13.89 1.18 28.39
N HIS A 9 -12.95 1.05 29.31
CA HIS A 9 -11.52 0.91 29.01
C HIS A 9 -11.25 -0.58 28.72
N VAL A 10 -10.97 -0.91 27.45
CA VAL A 10 -10.64 -2.30 27.08
C VAL A 10 -9.16 -2.57 27.36
N SER A 11 -8.87 -3.60 28.13
CA SER A 11 -7.49 -3.96 28.46
C SER A 11 -6.70 -4.43 27.23
N ARG A 12 -5.37 -4.23 27.21
CA ARG A 12 -4.47 -4.70 26.13
C ARG A 12 -4.64 -6.21 25.87
N LYS A 13 -4.76 -7.01 26.92
CA LYS A 13 -4.96 -8.47 26.80
C LYS A 13 -6.27 -8.82 26.10
N THR A 14 -7.31 -8.05 26.33
CA THR A 14 -8.62 -8.23 25.69
C THR A 14 -8.57 -7.83 24.20
N ILE A 15 -7.89 -6.74 23.86
CA ILE A 15 -7.70 -6.30 22.48
C ILE A 15 -7.01 -7.39 21.66
N LEU A 16 -5.89 -7.93 22.16
CA LEU A 16 -5.09 -8.94 21.46
C LEU A 16 -5.83 -10.28 21.28
N LYS A 17 -6.90 -10.54 22.05
CA LYS A 17 -7.76 -11.72 21.88
C LYS A 17 -8.84 -11.54 20.82
N LYS A 18 -9.10 -10.32 20.35
CA LYS A 18 -10.16 -10.06 19.36
C LYS A 18 -9.67 -10.33 17.94
N PRO A 19 -10.33 -11.21 17.15
CA PRO A 19 -9.97 -11.44 15.75
C PRO A 19 -9.97 -10.18 14.90
N VAL A 20 -10.89 -9.25 15.20
CA VAL A 20 -11.00 -7.93 14.54
C VAL A 20 -9.69 -7.14 14.62
N PHE A 21 -8.99 -7.17 15.78
CA PHE A 21 -7.70 -6.50 15.94
C PHE A 21 -6.66 -7.05 14.95
N TRP A 22 -6.54 -8.37 14.87
CA TRP A 22 -5.58 -9.02 13.98
C TRP A 22 -5.93 -8.83 12.49
N GLY A 23 -7.21 -8.79 12.17
CA GLY A 23 -7.65 -8.48 10.80
C GLY A 23 -7.25 -7.07 10.37
N ILE A 24 -7.42 -6.07 11.24
CA ILE A 24 -6.96 -4.70 10.99
C ILE A 24 -5.44 -4.65 10.94
N TRP A 25 -4.75 -5.32 11.86
CA TRP A 25 -3.29 -5.37 11.92
C TRP A 25 -2.69 -5.94 10.63
N ILE A 26 -3.22 -7.08 10.15
CA ILE A 26 -2.77 -7.73 8.90
C ILE A 26 -3.03 -6.81 7.69
N ALA A 27 -4.23 -6.25 7.58
CA ALA A 27 -4.56 -5.36 6.48
C ALA A 27 -3.64 -4.13 6.45
N PHE A 28 -3.38 -3.51 7.60
CA PHE A 28 -2.48 -2.39 7.73
C PHE A 28 -1.02 -2.79 7.46
N TYR A 29 -0.56 -3.92 8.01
CA TYR A 29 0.78 -4.47 7.76
C TYR A 29 1.04 -4.66 6.26
N ILE A 30 0.11 -5.28 5.54
CA ILE A 30 0.24 -5.52 4.10
C ILE A 30 0.23 -4.20 3.32
N ASN A 31 -0.68 -3.27 3.66
CA ASN A 31 -0.71 -1.96 3.01
C ASN A 31 0.64 -1.26 3.08
N ILE A 32 1.24 -1.25 4.26
CA ILE A 32 2.54 -0.62 4.50
C ILE A 32 3.68 -1.40 3.82
N THR A 33 3.68 -2.72 3.92
CA THR A 33 4.69 -3.59 3.29
C THR A 33 4.72 -3.38 1.78
N CYS A 34 3.57 -3.40 1.11
CA CYS A 34 3.48 -3.19 -0.33
C CYS A 34 3.88 -1.77 -0.75
N GLY A 35 3.45 -0.75 0.00
CA GLY A 35 3.87 0.63 -0.25
C GLY A 35 5.39 0.81 -0.13
N LEU A 36 5.99 0.33 0.95
CA LEU A 36 7.44 0.40 1.16
C LEU A 36 8.22 -0.41 0.12
N ALA A 37 7.71 -1.57 -0.28
CA ALA A 37 8.32 -2.37 -1.34
C ALA A 37 8.39 -1.61 -2.67
N LEU A 38 7.30 -0.93 -3.07
CA LEU A 38 7.29 -0.11 -4.29
C LEU A 38 8.15 1.14 -4.16
N ILE A 39 8.00 1.90 -3.09
CA ILE A 39 8.79 3.13 -2.84
C ILE A 39 10.30 2.82 -2.87
N SER A 40 10.73 1.70 -2.27
CA SER A 40 12.14 1.33 -2.25
C SER A 40 12.71 0.97 -3.62
N GLN A 41 11.87 0.52 -4.56
CA GLN A 41 12.25 0.09 -5.90
C GLN A 41 11.83 1.09 -7.01
N GLU A 42 11.15 2.18 -6.65
CA GLU A 42 10.54 3.11 -7.60
C GLU A 42 11.55 3.64 -8.64
N LYS A 43 12.73 4.07 -8.18
CA LYS A 43 13.80 4.54 -9.04
C LYS A 43 14.26 3.48 -10.04
N ASP A 44 14.41 2.26 -9.58
CA ASP A 44 14.93 1.16 -10.40
C ASP A 44 13.87 0.65 -11.37
N ILE A 45 12.60 0.62 -10.96
CA ILE A 45 11.46 0.35 -11.86
C ILE A 45 11.40 1.38 -12.99
N LEU A 46 11.51 2.67 -12.67
CA LEU A 46 11.51 3.74 -13.66
C LEU A 46 12.72 3.66 -14.60
N HIS A 47 13.89 3.33 -14.06
CA HIS A 47 15.10 3.13 -14.84
C HIS A 47 14.90 2.02 -15.87
N ASP A 48 14.36 0.87 -15.49
CA ASP A 48 14.11 -0.25 -16.40
C ASP A 48 13.08 0.10 -17.47
N VAL A 49 11.96 0.72 -17.08
CA VAL A 49 10.90 1.14 -18.01
C VAL A 49 11.43 2.17 -19.01
N LEU A 50 12.16 3.19 -18.56
CA LEU A 50 12.69 4.22 -19.43
C LEU A 50 13.79 3.68 -20.35
N ARG A 51 14.57 2.70 -19.91
CA ARG A 51 15.62 2.08 -20.73
C ARG A 51 15.06 1.38 -21.97
N ALA A 52 13.84 0.90 -21.93
CA ALA A 52 13.17 0.25 -23.06
C ALA A 52 12.75 1.22 -24.16
N PHE A 53 12.81 2.54 -23.94
CA PHE A 53 12.44 3.52 -24.97
C PHE A 53 13.55 3.67 -26.02
N PRO A 54 13.19 3.71 -27.33
CA PRO A 54 14.17 3.76 -28.45
C PRO A 54 15.20 4.89 -28.31
N GLN A 55 14.78 6.08 -27.82
CA GLN A 55 15.67 7.22 -27.64
C GLN A 55 16.78 7.01 -26.61
N TYR A 56 16.60 6.06 -25.71
CA TYR A 56 17.55 5.75 -24.64
C TYR A 56 18.31 4.44 -24.85
N ALA A 57 17.84 3.56 -25.78
CA ALA A 57 18.35 2.20 -25.95
C ALA A 57 19.88 2.13 -26.18
N ASN A 58 20.42 3.05 -26.98
CA ASN A 58 21.83 3.08 -27.40
C ASN A 58 22.71 4.00 -26.54
N LEU A 59 22.18 4.61 -25.48
CA LEU A 59 22.99 5.47 -24.62
C LEU A 59 23.90 4.64 -23.71
N SER A 60 25.14 5.13 -23.48
CA SER A 60 25.98 4.57 -22.44
C SER A 60 25.34 4.75 -21.06
N PRO A 61 25.64 3.90 -20.05
CA PRO A 61 25.01 3.99 -18.73
C PRO A 61 25.07 5.39 -18.10
N ALA A 62 26.20 6.07 -18.22
CA ALA A 62 26.36 7.43 -17.68
C ALA A 62 25.48 8.47 -18.39
N LYS A 63 25.43 8.42 -19.73
CA LYS A 63 24.57 9.34 -20.52
C LYS A 63 23.08 9.06 -20.26
N PHE A 64 22.70 7.81 -20.15
CA PHE A 64 21.34 7.43 -19.83
C PHE A 64 20.93 7.93 -18.43
N ALA A 65 21.72 7.67 -17.42
CA ALA A 65 21.45 8.15 -16.06
C ALA A 65 21.30 9.68 -16.00
N ALA A 66 22.17 10.41 -16.71
CA ALA A 66 22.06 11.87 -16.81
C ALA A 66 20.75 12.31 -17.52
N ALA A 67 20.39 11.63 -18.61
CA ALA A 67 19.20 11.97 -19.39
C ALA A 67 17.87 11.78 -18.63
N ILE A 68 17.79 10.76 -17.77
CA ILE A 68 16.56 10.42 -17.04
C ILE A 68 16.49 11.00 -15.62
N SER A 69 17.59 11.55 -15.10
CA SER A 69 17.65 12.03 -13.69
C SER A 69 16.56 13.03 -13.34
N GLY A 70 16.28 13.99 -14.23
CA GLY A 70 15.22 14.98 -14.06
C GLY A 70 13.82 14.35 -14.06
N ILE A 71 13.60 13.37 -14.95
CA ILE A 71 12.32 12.63 -15.05
C ILE A 71 12.08 11.85 -13.75
N ILE A 72 13.08 11.10 -13.28
CA ILE A 72 12.99 10.35 -12.02
C ILE A 72 12.71 11.30 -10.87
N GLY A 73 13.45 12.40 -10.76
CA GLY A 73 13.23 13.40 -9.69
C GLY A 73 11.82 13.96 -9.70
N LEU A 74 11.27 14.26 -10.87
CA LEU A 74 9.89 14.73 -11.01
C LEU A 74 8.88 13.67 -10.59
N VAL A 75 9.05 12.42 -11.03
CA VAL A 75 8.13 11.32 -10.66
C VAL A 75 8.13 11.09 -9.15
N LEU A 76 9.30 11.04 -8.49
CA LEU A 76 9.40 10.91 -7.03
C LEU A 76 8.70 12.07 -6.29
N ALA A 77 8.83 13.30 -6.80
CA ALA A 77 8.16 14.45 -6.23
C ALA A 77 6.63 14.35 -6.37
N VAL A 78 6.14 13.97 -7.56
CA VAL A 78 4.71 13.75 -7.81
C VAL A 78 4.16 12.61 -6.97
N ASP A 79 4.91 11.51 -6.83
CA ASP A 79 4.52 10.38 -5.98
C ASP A 79 4.33 10.79 -4.51
N SER A 80 5.22 11.64 -4.00
CA SER A 80 5.09 12.22 -2.65
C SER A 80 3.82 13.08 -2.49
N VAL A 81 3.43 13.80 -3.55
CA VAL A 81 2.16 14.55 -3.59
C VAL A 81 0.98 13.59 -3.54
N PHE A 82 1.02 12.48 -4.27
CA PHE A 82 -0.04 11.45 -4.23
C PHE A 82 -0.16 10.80 -2.85
N ASN A 83 0.94 10.55 -2.16
CA ASN A 83 0.91 10.09 -0.76
C ASN A 83 0.15 11.07 0.15
N THR A 84 0.47 12.35 0.04
CA THR A 84 -0.18 13.41 0.84
C THR A 84 -1.65 13.57 0.44
N ALA A 85 -1.95 13.60 -0.84
CA ALA A 85 -3.31 13.67 -1.35
C ALA A 85 -4.16 12.47 -0.92
N GLY A 86 -3.54 11.28 -0.89
CA GLY A 86 -4.17 10.06 -0.38
C GLY A 86 -4.57 10.17 1.09
N ARG A 87 -3.70 10.75 1.93
CA ARG A 87 -4.04 11.00 3.34
C ARG A 87 -5.28 11.86 3.49
N VAL A 88 -5.35 12.97 2.76
CA VAL A 88 -6.50 13.88 2.80
C VAL A 88 -7.73 13.24 2.16
N GLY A 89 -7.59 12.70 0.95
CA GLY A 89 -8.71 12.15 0.18
C GLY A 89 -9.38 10.96 0.87
N PHE A 90 -8.61 9.98 1.34
CA PHE A 90 -9.17 8.80 2.01
C PHE A 90 -9.71 9.14 3.41
N SER A 91 -9.13 10.11 4.14
CA SER A 91 -9.72 10.60 5.38
C SER A 91 -11.06 11.26 5.12
N THR A 92 -11.14 12.14 4.14
CA THR A 92 -12.41 12.78 3.74
C THR A 92 -13.44 11.73 3.30
N LEU A 93 -13.04 10.75 2.47
CA LEU A 93 -13.91 9.63 2.11
C LEU A 93 -14.40 8.87 3.34
N SER A 94 -13.50 8.62 4.30
CA SER A 94 -13.81 7.96 5.55
C SER A 94 -14.93 8.68 6.32
N ASP A 95 -14.92 10.01 6.35
CA ASP A 95 -15.92 10.81 7.09
C ASP A 95 -17.33 10.68 6.50
N HIS A 96 -17.44 10.39 5.21
CA HIS A 96 -18.73 10.20 4.52
C HIS A 96 -19.25 8.75 4.57
N LEU A 97 -18.46 7.81 5.05
CA LEU A 97 -18.82 6.40 5.09
C LEU A 97 -19.25 5.96 6.49
N LYS A 98 -20.34 5.19 6.57
CA LYS A 98 -20.80 4.60 7.84
C LYS A 98 -19.84 3.52 8.36
N ARG A 99 -19.15 2.84 7.46
CA ARG A 99 -18.24 1.71 7.76
C ARG A 99 -16.83 2.06 7.27
N ARG A 100 -15.91 2.26 8.19
CA ARG A 100 -14.53 2.71 7.91
C ARG A 100 -13.70 1.65 7.18
N GLU A 101 -14.05 0.36 7.34
CA GLU A 101 -13.42 -0.75 6.60
C GLU A 101 -13.57 -0.60 5.09
N THR A 102 -14.65 0.06 4.63
CA THR A 102 -14.90 0.31 3.21
C THR A 102 -13.80 1.15 2.58
N VAL A 103 -13.19 2.07 3.33
CA VAL A 103 -12.03 2.85 2.82
C VAL A 103 -10.88 1.94 2.48
N TYR A 104 -10.54 1.01 3.36
CA TYR A 104 -9.49 0.03 3.11
C TYR A 104 -9.83 -0.91 1.96
N GLN A 105 -11.10 -1.31 1.83
CA GLN A 105 -11.55 -2.09 0.67
C GLN A 105 -11.31 -1.32 -0.63
N VAL A 106 -11.65 -0.02 -0.69
CA VAL A 106 -11.39 0.85 -1.85
C VAL A 106 -9.90 0.95 -2.14
N ILE A 107 -9.06 1.17 -1.13
CA ILE A 107 -7.60 1.21 -1.27
C ILE A 107 -7.09 -0.08 -1.91
N PHE A 108 -7.48 -1.24 -1.39
CA PHE A 108 -6.97 -2.52 -1.89
C PHE A 108 -7.51 -2.88 -3.27
N ILE A 109 -8.79 -2.61 -3.55
CA ILE A 109 -9.36 -2.83 -4.90
C ILE A 109 -8.65 -1.93 -5.92
N MET A 110 -8.43 -0.66 -5.60
CA MET A 110 -7.69 0.27 -6.45
C MET A 110 -6.25 -0.22 -6.68
N SER A 111 -5.56 -0.64 -5.62
CA SER A 111 -4.19 -1.15 -5.72
C SER A 111 -4.10 -2.42 -6.57
N ILE A 112 -5.02 -3.37 -6.39
CA ILE A 112 -5.12 -4.57 -7.24
C ILE A 112 -5.36 -4.18 -8.69
N ALA A 113 -6.30 -3.27 -8.95
CA ALA A 113 -6.65 -2.86 -10.31
C ALA A 113 -5.45 -2.25 -11.05
N VAL A 114 -4.68 -1.37 -10.41
CA VAL A 114 -3.51 -0.75 -11.06
C VAL A 114 -2.33 -1.70 -11.20
N CYS A 115 -2.16 -2.65 -10.27
CA CYS A 115 -1.16 -3.72 -10.42
C CYS A 115 -1.52 -4.64 -11.59
N LEU A 116 -2.78 -5.04 -11.73
CA LEU A 116 -3.24 -5.83 -12.86
C LEU A 116 -3.11 -5.05 -14.18
N LEU A 117 -3.48 -3.77 -14.19
CA LEU A 117 -3.28 -2.91 -15.35
C LEU A 117 -1.81 -2.93 -15.80
N GLN A 118 -0.87 -2.80 -14.89
CA GLN A 118 0.57 -2.87 -15.19
C GLN A 118 0.96 -4.24 -15.76
N ILE A 119 0.51 -5.34 -15.16
CA ILE A 119 0.80 -6.71 -15.63
C ILE A 119 0.32 -6.91 -17.07
N PHE A 120 -0.90 -6.49 -17.39
CA PHE A 120 -1.47 -6.67 -18.73
C PHE A 120 -0.92 -5.71 -19.78
N THR A 121 -0.31 -4.59 -19.40
CA THR A 121 0.29 -3.63 -20.32
C THR A 121 1.79 -3.79 -20.47
N ASN A 122 2.41 -4.78 -19.84
CA ASN A 122 3.87 -4.96 -19.75
C ASN A 122 4.59 -5.08 -21.12
N SER A 123 3.88 -5.37 -22.20
CA SER A 123 4.44 -5.51 -23.56
C SER A 123 4.09 -4.37 -24.52
N ILE A 124 3.47 -3.28 -24.08
CA ILE A 124 2.88 -2.24 -24.93
C ILE A 124 3.55 -0.89 -24.72
N GLY A 125 4.81 -0.72 -25.16
CA GLY A 125 5.46 0.59 -25.37
C GLY A 125 5.11 1.70 -24.35
N ASN A 126 4.63 2.85 -24.81
CA ASN A 126 4.30 4.00 -23.96
C ASN A 126 3.19 3.70 -22.93
N ALA A 127 2.29 2.76 -23.20
CA ALA A 127 1.24 2.38 -22.26
C ALA A 127 1.82 1.77 -20.98
N LEU A 128 2.95 1.05 -21.07
CA LEU A 128 3.64 0.53 -19.89
C LEU A 128 4.06 1.64 -18.93
N LEU A 129 4.65 2.73 -19.44
CA LEU A 129 5.05 3.85 -18.58
C LEU A 129 3.86 4.43 -17.83
N TRP A 130 2.74 4.68 -18.52
CA TRP A 130 1.53 5.21 -17.88
C TRP A 130 0.92 4.23 -16.87
N ALA A 131 0.94 2.93 -17.17
CA ALA A 131 0.46 1.91 -16.23
C ALA A 131 1.36 1.84 -14.98
N VAL A 132 2.67 1.94 -15.14
CA VAL A 132 3.63 1.99 -14.01
C VAL A 132 3.43 3.25 -13.19
N LEU A 133 3.30 4.42 -13.81
CA LEU A 133 3.06 5.67 -13.08
C LEU A 133 1.73 5.62 -12.32
N ALA A 134 0.66 5.11 -12.94
CA ALA A 134 -0.63 4.94 -12.27
C ALA A 134 -0.51 4.00 -11.07
N MET A 135 0.22 2.90 -11.22
CA MET A 135 0.47 1.95 -10.12
C MET A 135 1.24 2.61 -8.97
N LEU A 136 2.37 3.26 -9.26
CA LEU A 136 3.19 3.92 -8.24
C LEU A 136 2.36 4.95 -7.47
N PHE A 137 1.74 5.90 -8.17
CA PHE A 137 1.01 7.00 -7.57
C PHE A 137 -0.21 6.56 -6.78
N LEU A 138 -1.02 5.64 -7.31
CA LEU A 138 -2.25 5.22 -6.65
C LEU A 138 -1.98 4.26 -5.49
N VAL A 139 -0.99 3.38 -5.59
CA VAL A 139 -0.59 2.54 -4.45
C VAL A 139 -0.02 3.40 -3.33
N ASN A 140 0.79 4.42 -3.66
CA ASN A 140 1.34 5.34 -2.65
C ASN A 140 0.26 6.25 -2.05
N ALA A 141 -0.75 6.67 -2.82
CA ALA A 141 -1.93 7.33 -2.27
C ALA A 141 -2.67 6.42 -1.29
N GLY A 142 -2.85 5.14 -1.62
CA GLY A 142 -3.42 4.12 -0.72
C GLY A 142 -2.58 3.88 0.54
N TYR A 143 -1.25 3.89 0.40
CA TYR A 143 -0.32 3.83 1.54
C TYR A 143 -0.55 5.00 2.50
N GLY A 144 -0.59 6.23 1.99
CA GLY A 144 -0.87 7.42 2.80
C GLY A 144 -2.27 7.39 3.42
N GLY A 145 -3.28 7.00 2.64
CA GLY A 145 -4.67 6.87 3.07
C GLY A 145 -4.87 5.84 4.18
N GLY A 146 -4.20 4.70 4.10
CA GLY A 146 -4.23 3.68 5.15
C GLY A 146 -3.73 4.19 6.49
N PHE A 147 -2.65 4.99 6.50
CA PHE A 147 -2.17 5.62 7.73
C PHE A 147 -3.16 6.60 8.33
N SER A 148 -3.72 7.49 7.52
CA SER A 148 -4.58 8.56 8.02
C SER A 148 -5.94 8.06 8.52
N THR A 149 -6.43 6.94 7.98
CA THR A 149 -7.74 6.37 8.34
C THR A 149 -7.66 5.31 9.45
N LEU A 150 -6.47 4.84 9.80
CA LEU A 150 -6.28 3.82 10.83
C LEU A 150 -6.88 4.21 12.19
N PRO A 151 -6.64 5.41 12.75
CA PRO A 151 -7.19 5.77 14.06
C PRO A 151 -8.72 5.72 14.10
N VAL A 152 -9.38 6.18 13.03
CA VAL A 152 -10.84 6.22 12.93
C VAL A 152 -11.42 4.81 12.78
N LEU A 153 -10.73 3.91 12.06
CA LEU A 153 -11.11 2.50 11.98
C LEU A 153 -11.00 1.81 13.36
N LEU A 154 -9.93 2.09 14.10
CA LEU A 154 -9.75 1.55 15.44
C LEU A 154 -10.79 2.10 16.44
N ASP A 155 -11.12 3.40 16.32
CA ASP A 155 -12.19 4.01 17.11
C ASP A 155 -13.54 3.30 16.90
N GLN A 156 -13.90 3.03 15.65
CA GLN A 156 -15.14 2.33 15.32
C GLN A 156 -15.26 0.96 16.01
N HIS A 157 -14.15 0.22 16.17
CA HIS A 157 -14.18 -1.14 16.70
C HIS A 157 -13.86 -1.26 18.20
N PHE A 158 -13.11 -0.31 18.74
CA PHE A 158 -12.59 -0.38 20.12
C PHE A 158 -12.98 0.80 20.99
N GLY A 159 -13.58 1.85 20.38
CA GLY A 159 -14.07 3.05 21.06
C GLY A 159 -12.98 4.05 21.39
N THR A 160 -13.39 5.30 21.50
CA THR A 160 -12.52 6.49 21.63
C THR A 160 -11.55 6.42 22.81
N LYS A 161 -11.99 5.88 23.95
CA LYS A 161 -11.12 5.74 25.15
C LYS A 161 -9.98 4.72 24.98
N THR A 162 -10.09 3.82 24.00
CA THR A 162 -9.12 2.74 23.77
C THR A 162 -8.25 3.00 22.54
N VAL A 163 -8.58 4.00 21.70
CA VAL A 163 -7.88 4.31 20.44
C VAL A 163 -6.38 4.47 20.65
N SER A 164 -5.93 5.22 21.64
CA SER A 164 -4.50 5.44 21.89
C SER A 164 -3.76 4.11 22.12
N THR A 165 -4.35 3.19 22.88
CA THR A 165 -3.77 1.88 23.15
C THR A 165 -3.81 0.98 21.91
N THR A 166 -4.94 0.92 21.21
CA THR A 166 -5.09 0.09 20.01
C THR A 166 -4.21 0.58 18.87
N HIS A 167 -4.12 1.91 18.70
CA HIS A 167 -3.25 2.52 17.71
C HIS A 167 -1.78 2.21 17.98
N GLY A 168 -1.31 2.40 19.23
CA GLY A 168 0.05 2.03 19.62
C GLY A 168 0.38 0.57 19.37
N LEU A 169 -0.56 -0.36 19.68
CA LEU A 169 -0.39 -1.78 19.37
C LEU A 169 -0.35 -2.03 17.85
N THR A 170 -1.20 -1.37 17.07
CA THR A 170 -1.27 -1.56 15.61
C THR A 170 -0.04 -0.98 14.91
N LEU A 171 0.60 0.05 15.47
CA LEU A 171 1.86 0.59 14.93
C LEU A 171 3.01 -0.41 14.93
N SER A 172 2.92 -1.52 15.71
CA SER A 172 3.86 -2.63 15.56
C SER A 172 3.85 -3.23 14.14
N ALA A 173 2.69 -3.21 13.46
CA ALA A 173 2.58 -3.63 12.06
C ALA A 173 3.46 -2.77 11.14
N TRP A 174 3.51 -1.46 11.37
CA TRP A 174 4.40 -0.56 10.65
C TRP A 174 5.88 -0.88 10.90
N ALA A 175 6.26 -1.15 12.14
CA ALA A 175 7.63 -1.55 12.45
C ALA A 175 8.05 -2.85 11.73
N PHE A 176 7.18 -3.87 11.75
CA PHE A 176 7.41 -5.11 11.01
C PHE A 176 7.43 -4.88 9.49
N ALA A 177 6.55 -4.05 8.96
CA ALA A 177 6.53 -3.71 7.53
C ALA A 177 7.81 -2.97 7.09
N GLY A 178 8.35 -2.09 7.94
CA GLY A 178 9.61 -1.40 7.69
C GLY A 178 10.79 -2.37 7.53
N LEU A 179 10.79 -3.47 8.29
CA LEU A 179 11.80 -4.51 8.16
C LEU A 179 11.55 -5.42 6.95
N SER A 180 10.29 -5.85 6.73
CA SER A 180 9.97 -6.88 5.75
C SER A 180 9.73 -6.34 4.35
N GLY A 181 9.22 -5.11 4.19
CA GLY A 181 8.81 -4.59 2.87
C GLY A 181 9.97 -4.44 1.90
N ASN A 182 11.05 -3.81 2.34
CA ASN A 182 12.26 -3.65 1.53
C ASN A 182 12.96 -4.99 1.28
N GLN A 183 12.99 -5.88 2.28
CA GLN A 183 13.59 -7.21 2.13
C GLN A 183 12.80 -8.09 1.18
N LEU A 184 11.45 -8.03 1.24
CA LEU A 184 10.57 -8.72 0.30
C LEU A 184 10.86 -8.28 -1.14
N ALA A 185 10.90 -6.96 -1.38
CA ALA A 185 11.19 -6.43 -2.70
C ALA A 185 12.56 -6.89 -3.21
N SER A 186 13.60 -6.74 -2.39
CA SER A 186 14.98 -7.15 -2.72
C SER A 186 15.06 -8.66 -3.00
N PHE A 187 14.40 -9.48 -2.19
CA PHE A 187 14.37 -10.93 -2.37
C PHE A 187 13.69 -11.33 -3.69
N VAL A 188 12.51 -10.79 -3.97
CA VAL A 188 11.77 -11.09 -5.20
C VAL A 188 12.56 -10.67 -6.43
N VAL A 189 13.13 -9.46 -6.43
CA VAL A 189 13.93 -8.93 -7.53
C VAL A 189 15.20 -9.76 -7.76
N ALA A 190 15.88 -10.18 -6.68
CA ALA A 190 17.09 -11.00 -6.78
C ALA A 190 16.84 -12.41 -7.34
N HIS A 191 15.65 -12.97 -7.10
CA HIS A 191 15.27 -14.32 -7.54
C HIS A 191 14.33 -14.33 -8.77
N ALA A 192 14.16 -13.16 -9.42
CA ALA A 192 13.31 -13.06 -10.61
C ALA A 192 13.83 -13.97 -11.73
N PRO A 193 12.96 -14.76 -12.37
CA PRO A 193 13.35 -15.65 -13.47
C PRO A 193 13.91 -14.90 -14.68
N ASP A 194 13.36 -13.72 -14.97
CA ASP A 194 13.85 -12.82 -16.01
C ASP A 194 14.61 -11.66 -15.37
N GLN A 195 15.92 -11.67 -15.53
CA GLN A 195 16.79 -10.62 -14.99
C GLN A 195 16.73 -9.30 -15.80
N ALA A 196 16.24 -9.34 -17.02
CA ALA A 196 16.05 -8.13 -17.84
C ALA A 196 14.84 -7.31 -17.37
N HIS A 197 13.81 -7.98 -16.84
CA HIS A 197 12.58 -7.36 -16.32
C HIS A 197 12.31 -7.75 -14.88
N ARG A 198 13.36 -7.85 -14.08
CA ARG A 198 13.33 -8.38 -12.71
C ARG A 198 12.35 -7.67 -11.78
N TYR A 199 12.14 -6.36 -11.96
CA TYR A 199 11.20 -5.60 -11.14
C TYR A 199 9.74 -5.93 -11.46
N ALA A 200 9.45 -6.41 -12.68
CA ALA A 200 8.11 -6.87 -13.03
C ALA A 200 7.66 -8.07 -12.18
N ALA A 201 8.60 -8.91 -11.70
CA ALA A 201 8.29 -10.04 -10.83
C ALA A 201 7.71 -9.62 -9.46
N LEU A 202 7.97 -8.37 -9.02
CA LEU A 202 7.42 -7.86 -7.77
C LEU A 202 5.90 -7.67 -7.83
N ILE A 203 5.37 -7.25 -8.97
CA ILE A 203 3.98 -6.81 -9.08
C ILE A 203 2.95 -7.92 -8.80
N PRO A 204 3.09 -9.16 -9.34
CA PRO A 204 2.20 -10.27 -8.98
C PRO A 204 2.21 -10.60 -7.48
N VAL A 205 3.38 -10.51 -6.84
CA VAL A 205 3.52 -10.74 -5.40
C VAL A 205 2.73 -9.69 -4.61
N LEU A 206 2.89 -8.41 -4.96
CA LEU A 206 2.14 -7.32 -4.32
C LEU A 206 0.64 -7.47 -4.57
N THR A 207 0.23 -7.85 -5.79
CA THR A 207 -1.18 -8.10 -6.12
C THR A 207 -1.76 -9.18 -5.21
N GLY A 208 -1.07 -10.30 -5.04
CA GLY A 208 -1.48 -11.37 -4.14
C GLY A 208 -1.61 -10.90 -2.68
N LEU A 209 -0.66 -10.10 -2.20
CA LEU A 209 -0.72 -9.51 -0.86
C LEU A 209 -1.92 -8.58 -0.70
N PHE A 210 -2.21 -7.71 -1.68
CA PHE A 210 -3.39 -6.85 -1.63
C PHE A 210 -4.70 -7.64 -1.62
N VAL A 211 -4.77 -8.79 -2.31
CA VAL A 211 -5.93 -9.69 -2.22
C VAL A 211 -6.08 -10.23 -0.80
N VAL A 212 -5.00 -10.67 -0.16
CA VAL A 212 -5.02 -11.12 1.24
C VAL A 212 -5.48 -9.98 2.17
N ALA A 213 -5.00 -8.76 1.96
CA ALA A 213 -5.40 -7.60 2.74
C ALA A 213 -6.90 -7.27 2.55
N LEU A 214 -7.40 -7.36 1.31
CA LEU A 214 -8.81 -7.16 1.00
C LEU A 214 -9.70 -8.20 1.70
N ILE A 215 -9.30 -9.46 1.69
CA ILE A 215 -10.00 -10.52 2.41
C ILE A 215 -9.99 -10.23 3.92
N SER A 216 -8.83 -9.87 4.47
CA SER A 216 -8.68 -9.59 5.90
C SER A 216 -9.60 -8.47 6.37
N ILE A 217 -9.61 -7.33 5.66
CA ILE A 217 -10.46 -6.20 6.05
C ILE A 217 -11.95 -6.47 5.80
N SER A 218 -12.28 -7.31 4.80
CA SER A 218 -13.66 -7.73 4.55
C SER A 218 -14.19 -8.65 5.64
N LEU A 219 -13.34 -9.53 6.19
CA LEU A 219 -13.66 -10.33 7.37
C LEU A 219 -13.87 -9.45 8.60
N VAL A 220 -13.05 -8.42 8.80
CA VAL A 220 -13.24 -7.44 9.88
C VAL A 220 -14.62 -6.79 9.78
N LYS A 221 -14.99 -6.35 8.59
CA LYS A 221 -16.31 -5.74 8.34
C LYS A 221 -17.45 -6.71 8.67
N TYR A 222 -17.36 -7.95 8.18
CA TYR A 222 -18.35 -8.99 8.44
C TYR A 222 -18.48 -9.32 9.95
N LEU A 223 -17.37 -9.43 10.67
CA LEU A 223 -17.38 -9.67 12.10
C LEU A 223 -17.96 -8.48 12.89
N GLY A 224 -17.71 -7.26 12.43
CA GLY A 224 -18.26 -6.03 13.01
C GLY A 224 -19.77 -5.88 12.82
N ASP A 225 -20.35 -6.47 11.77
CA ASP A 225 -21.79 -6.45 11.53
C ASP A 225 -22.58 -7.47 12.39
N ARG A 226 -21.89 -8.42 13.00
CA ARG A 226 -22.48 -9.49 13.84
C ARG A 226 -22.47 -9.18 15.35
N ASN A 227 -21.77 -8.15 15.77
CA ASN A 227 -21.66 -7.69 17.15
C ASN A 227 -22.40 -6.39 17.37
#